data_8dd5619ba41cd8ae8e8358c73e391006
#
_entry.id   8dd5619ba41cd8ae8e8358c73e391006
#
_cell.length_a   1.000
_cell.length_b   1.000
_cell.length_c   1.000
_cell.angle_alpha   90.00
_cell.angle_beta   90.00
_cell.angle_gamma   90.00
#
_symmetry.space_group_name_H-M   'P 1'
#
loop_
_entity.id
_entity.type
_entity.pdbx_description
1 polymer ?
#
loop_
_entity_poly.entity_id
_entity_poly.type
_entity_poly.pdbx_seq_one_letter_code
_entity_poly.pdbx_strand_id
1 'polypeptide(L)'
;MMVVIRLARGGAKKSPFYSVVVADSRNRRDGRFIERVGFYNPIAGEGHESVRLDSERIDYWRSKGAQVSDRVGQLIKQAAKAA
;
A
#
# COMPACT_ATOMS: atom_id res chain seq x y z
N MET A 1 18.95 3.18 -7.33
CA MET A 1 17.47 3.21 -7.41
C MET A 1 16.91 3.03 -6.00
N MET A 2 16.06 3.94 -5.56
CA MET A 2 15.43 3.80 -4.25
C MET A 2 14.04 3.20 -4.42
N VAL A 3 13.81 2.07 -3.76
CA VAL A 3 12.53 1.37 -3.82
C VAL A 3 11.72 1.74 -2.58
N VAL A 4 10.46 2.08 -2.77
CA VAL A 4 9.56 2.46 -1.67
C VAL A 4 8.26 1.66 -1.79
N ILE A 5 7.65 1.41 -0.63
CA ILE A 5 6.31 0.83 -0.53
C ILE A 5 5.40 1.98 -0.13
N ARG A 6 4.45 2.33 -1.00
CA ARG A 6 3.60 3.51 -0.81
C ARG A 6 2.21 3.29 -1.37
N LEU A 7 1.31 4.23 -1.10
CA LEU A 7 -0.04 4.19 -1.65
C LEU A 7 -0.08 4.86 -3.02
N ALA A 8 -0.79 4.24 -3.96
CA ALA A 8 -1.12 4.83 -5.24
C ALA A 8 -2.64 4.97 -5.30
N ARG A 9 -3.12 6.14 -5.69
CA ARG A 9 -4.55 6.41 -5.74
C ARG A 9 -5.16 5.81 -7.01
N GLY A 10 -6.31 5.15 -6.82
CA GLY A 10 -7.12 4.65 -7.93
C GLY A 10 -8.59 4.86 -7.60
N GLY A 11 -9.47 4.23 -8.37
CA GLY A 11 -10.89 4.29 -8.15
C GLY A 11 -11.54 5.54 -8.73
N ALA A 12 -12.83 5.71 -8.44
CA ALA A 12 -13.62 6.82 -8.95
C ALA A 12 -13.39 8.11 -8.16
N LYS A 13 -13.80 9.23 -8.74
CA LYS A 13 -13.60 10.56 -8.17
C LYS A 13 -14.20 10.70 -6.75
N LYS A 14 -15.35 10.10 -6.50
CA LYS A 14 -16.04 10.15 -5.20
C LYS A 14 -15.86 8.88 -4.38
N SER A 15 -15.07 7.94 -4.88
CA SER A 15 -14.83 6.65 -4.22
C SER A 15 -13.34 6.35 -4.28
N PRO A 16 -12.52 7.04 -3.46
CA PRO A 16 -11.09 6.82 -3.47
C PRO A 16 -10.75 5.39 -3.04
N PHE A 17 -9.83 4.80 -3.78
CA PHE A 17 -9.33 3.48 -3.50
C PHE A 17 -7.83 3.52 -3.70
N TYR A 18 -7.09 2.99 -2.75
CA TYR A 18 -5.64 3.04 -2.79
C TYR A 18 -5.05 1.66 -2.93
N SER A 19 -4.10 1.51 -3.84
CA SER A 19 -3.28 0.31 -3.92
C SER A 19 -2.00 0.53 -3.12
N VAL A 20 -1.57 -0.49 -2.38
CA VAL A 20 -0.26 -0.47 -1.73
C VAL A 20 0.71 -1.07 -2.71
N VAL A 21 1.66 -0.28 -3.18
CA VAL A 21 2.55 -0.67 -4.27
C VAL A 21 4.01 -0.50 -3.90
N VAL A 22 4.83 -1.34 -4.51
CA VAL A 22 6.29 -1.22 -4.47
C VAL A 22 6.71 -0.50 -5.75
N ALA A 23 7.41 0.61 -5.62
CA ALA A 23 7.77 1.44 -6.77
C ALA A 23 9.13 2.09 -6.59
N ASP A 24 9.71 2.55 -7.70
CA ASP A 24 10.86 3.44 -7.67
C ASP A 24 10.39 4.81 -7.18
N SER A 25 11.06 5.36 -6.17
CA SER A 25 10.67 6.63 -5.55
C SER A 25 10.62 7.79 -6.54
N ARG A 26 11.31 7.68 -7.68
CA ARG A 26 11.32 8.71 -8.73
C ARG A 26 10.07 8.70 -9.58
N ASN A 27 9.31 7.60 -9.57
CA ASN A 27 8.07 7.52 -10.33
C ASN A 27 6.96 8.31 -9.64
N ARG A 28 6.01 8.77 -10.45
CA ARG A 28 4.83 9.46 -9.91
C ARG A 28 4.05 8.52 -9.00
N ARG A 29 3.41 9.08 -7.97
CA ARG A 29 2.62 8.31 -7.00
C ARG A 29 1.62 7.37 -7.68
N ASP A 30 0.91 7.84 -8.69
CA ASP A 30 -0.13 7.08 -9.37
C ASP A 30 0.34 6.52 -10.72
N GLY A 31 1.64 6.54 -10.96
CA GLY A 31 2.24 6.04 -12.19
C GLY A 31 2.69 4.59 -12.07
N ARG A 32 3.79 4.28 -12.74
CA ARG A 32 4.33 2.93 -12.77
C ARG A 32 4.75 2.43 -11.40
N PHE A 33 4.54 1.16 -11.16
CA PHE A 33 5.01 0.48 -9.96
C PHE A 33 5.59 -0.89 -10.35
N ILE A 34 6.37 -1.47 -9.42
CA ILE A 34 7.01 -2.77 -9.64
C ILE A 34 6.02 -3.89 -9.33
N GLU A 35 5.32 -3.76 -8.20
CA GLU A 35 4.43 -4.81 -7.71
C GLU A 35 3.36 -4.20 -6.81
N ARG A 36 2.15 -4.74 -6.86
CA ARG A 36 1.08 -4.39 -5.94
C ARG A 36 1.08 -5.40 -4.81
N VAL A 37 1.16 -4.92 -3.56
CA VAL A 37 1.24 -5.77 -2.37
C VAL A 37 0.05 -5.61 -1.43
N GLY A 38 -1.00 -4.92 -1.87
CA GLY A 38 -2.20 -4.76 -1.06
C GLY A 38 -3.08 -3.63 -1.53
N PHE A 39 -4.10 -3.34 -0.72
CA PHE A 39 -4.99 -2.22 -1.00
C PHE A 39 -5.50 -1.61 0.30
N TYR A 40 -6.01 -0.39 0.19
CA TYR A 40 -6.64 0.34 1.27
C TYR A 40 -7.88 1.06 0.74
N ASN A 41 -9.02 0.77 1.34
CA ASN A 41 -10.30 1.41 0.97
C ASN A 41 -10.82 2.19 2.19
N PRO A 42 -10.59 3.51 2.25
CA PRO A 42 -10.98 4.31 3.43
C PRO A 42 -12.48 4.46 3.61
N ILE A 43 -13.26 4.17 2.56
CA ILE A 43 -14.71 4.28 2.62
C ILE A 43 -15.41 2.93 2.56
N ALA A 44 -14.68 1.85 2.90
CA ALA A 44 -15.29 0.52 2.96
C ALA A 44 -16.43 0.51 3.96
N GLY A 45 -17.59 0.04 3.51
CA GLY A 45 -18.74 -0.12 4.38
C GLY A 45 -18.62 -1.35 5.26
N GLU A 46 -19.62 -1.53 6.12
CA GLU A 46 -19.69 -2.69 6.99
C GLU A 46 -19.69 -3.98 6.15
N GLY A 47 -18.91 -4.95 6.58
CA GLY A 47 -18.78 -6.23 5.88
C GLY A 47 -17.75 -6.23 4.75
N HIS A 48 -17.09 -5.10 4.48
CA HIS A 48 -16.04 -5.00 3.47
C HIS A 48 -14.68 -4.80 4.13
N GLU A 49 -13.65 -5.37 3.52
CA GLU A 49 -12.29 -5.14 4.01
C GLU A 49 -11.87 -3.70 3.72
N SER A 50 -11.40 -2.99 4.75
CA SER A 50 -10.86 -1.64 4.57
C SER A 50 -9.40 -1.65 4.18
N VAL A 51 -8.66 -2.69 4.57
CA VAL A 51 -7.23 -2.81 4.24
C VAL A 51 -6.85 -4.27 4.10
N ARG A 52 -6.01 -4.54 3.13
CA ARG A 52 -5.45 -5.87 2.93
C ARG A 52 -4.00 -5.72 2.51
N LEU A 53 -3.11 -6.46 3.16
CA LEU A 53 -1.68 -6.37 2.89
C LEU A 53 -1.10 -7.78 2.74
N ASP A 54 -0.25 -7.95 1.73
CA ASP A 54 0.52 -9.17 1.56
C ASP A 54 1.81 -9.01 2.36
N SER A 55 1.79 -9.47 3.61
CA SER A 55 2.90 -9.29 4.53
C SER A 55 4.18 -9.99 4.06
N GLU A 56 4.06 -11.14 3.39
CA GLU A 56 5.23 -11.85 2.87
C GLU A 56 5.96 -11.02 1.83
N ARG A 57 5.22 -10.40 0.90
CA ARG A 57 5.83 -9.56 -0.12
C ARG A 57 6.39 -8.27 0.46
N ILE A 58 5.68 -7.68 1.40
CA ILE A 58 6.16 -6.47 2.08
C ILE A 58 7.47 -6.78 2.79
N ASP A 59 7.54 -7.88 3.53
CA ASP A 59 8.77 -8.29 4.23
C ASP A 59 9.89 -8.59 3.25
N TYR A 60 9.58 -9.22 2.13
CA TYR A 60 10.57 -9.49 1.09
C TYR A 60 11.22 -8.19 0.60
N TRP A 61 10.40 -7.19 0.25
CA TRP A 61 10.92 -5.93 -0.27
C TRP A 61 11.66 -5.13 0.80
N ARG A 62 11.18 -5.17 2.04
CA ARG A 62 11.88 -4.51 3.16
C ARG A 62 13.25 -5.15 3.39
N SER A 63 13.36 -6.46 3.27
CA SER A 63 14.64 -7.16 3.40
C SER A 63 15.60 -6.78 2.28
N LYS A 64 15.09 -6.31 1.15
CA LYS A 64 15.88 -5.81 0.02
C LYS A 64 16.21 -4.32 0.11
N GLY A 65 15.85 -3.68 1.22
CA GLY A 65 16.16 -2.28 1.45
C GLY A 65 15.06 -1.30 1.06
N ALA A 66 13.87 -1.78 0.71
CA ALA A 66 12.75 -0.90 0.39
C ALA A 66 12.32 -0.12 1.62
N GLN A 67 12.05 1.17 1.43
CA GLN A 67 11.52 2.02 2.49
C GLN A 67 10.01 1.98 2.47
N VAL A 68 9.40 2.08 3.66
CA VAL A 68 7.94 2.09 3.82
C VAL A 68 7.50 3.51 4.11
N SER A 69 6.52 4.02 3.35
CA SER A 69 5.99 5.35 3.61
C SER A 69 5.28 5.38 4.97
N ASP A 70 5.17 6.57 5.56
CA ASP A 70 4.53 6.72 6.87
C ASP A 70 3.09 6.18 6.85
N ARG A 71 2.35 6.47 5.80
CA ARG A 71 0.97 6.02 5.69
C ARG A 71 0.87 4.51 5.63
N VAL A 72 1.72 3.87 4.81
CA VAL A 72 1.74 2.40 4.72
C VAL A 72 2.19 1.80 6.04
N GLY A 73 3.14 2.41 6.72
CA GLY A 73 3.56 1.97 8.06
C GLY A 73 2.40 1.95 9.05
N GLN A 74 1.56 3.00 9.02
CA GLN A 74 0.36 3.05 9.85
C GLN A 74 -0.63 1.94 9.51
N LEU A 75 -0.82 1.67 8.21
CA LEU A 75 -1.72 0.62 7.76
C LEU A 75 -1.23 -0.76 8.19
N ILE A 76 0.07 -0.99 8.15
CA ILE A 76 0.67 -2.25 8.60
C ILE A 76 0.35 -2.47 10.09
N LYS A 77 0.52 -1.44 10.91
CA LYS A 77 0.22 -1.52 12.33
C LYS A 77 -1.27 -1.76 12.58
N GLN A 78 -2.13 -1.09 11.82
CA GLN A 78 -3.57 -1.24 11.93
C GLN A 78 -4.01 -2.66 11.58
N ALA A 79 -3.47 -3.22 10.50
CA ALA A 79 -3.79 -4.58 10.07
C ALA A 79 -3.32 -5.61 11.11
N ALA A 80 -2.16 -5.40 11.71
CA ALA A 80 -1.64 -6.29 12.76
C ALA A 80 -2.53 -6.28 13.99
N LYS A 81 -3.10 -5.12 14.35
CA LYS A 81 -4.01 -5.02 15.50
C LYS A 81 -5.35 -5.67 15.25
N ALA A 82 -5.80 -5.66 13.99
CA ALA A 82 -7.10 -6.23 13.62
C ALA A 82 -7.06 -7.74 13.47
N ALA A 83 -5.87 -8.32 13.36
CA ALA A 83 -5.69 -9.75 13.16
C ALA A 83 -5.87 -10.56 14.44
#